data_349a8f58a6cf05300f40690a22dfd437
#
_entry.id   349a8f58a6cf05300f40690a22dfd437
#
_cell.length_a   1.000
_cell.length_b   1.000
_cell.length_c   1.000
_cell.angle_alpha   90.00
_cell.angle_beta   90.00
_cell.angle_gamma   90.00
#
_symmetry.space_group_name_H-M   'P 1'
#
loop_
_entity.id
_entity.type
_entity.pdbx_description
1 polymer ?
#
loop_
_entity_poly.entity_id
_entity_poly.type
_entity_poly.pdbx_seq_one_letter_code
_entity_poly.pdbx_strand_id
1 'polypeptide(L)'
;MAERLTLARPFGPRPELPVSDPGTALAWICVLVGVGLGLNALYLWQVGRRVVSETETAVPGPVGPVKLWGNLLRLTVLLLAIFFILAIPGSIALLILGAIAATIAALFLMLALSLVFFVIFHLVYTVPGIVQLRQPPLQALRDSIILARVDPLGTTSLVLALLVISQGLNFIWTLPDPATWATVVGIAGHAIVSTALTATVLVFYQERLVQLQTLQRAYTALSEPAQDAAQAAHSHADT
;
A
#
# COMPACT_ATOMS: atom_id res chain seq x y z
N MET A 1 -51.51 -5.34 -7.98
CA MET A 1 -50.68 -4.99 -9.17
C MET A 1 -49.64 -4.00 -8.70
N ALA A 2 -48.47 -4.44 -8.26
CA ALA A 2 -47.35 -3.56 -7.99
C ALA A 2 -46.57 -3.47 -9.30
N GLU A 3 -46.73 -2.39 -10.03
CA GLU A 3 -45.84 -2.01 -11.10
C GLU A 3 -44.44 -1.92 -10.50
N ARG A 4 -43.64 -2.93 -10.78
CA ARG A 4 -42.21 -2.80 -10.57
C ARG A 4 -41.75 -1.66 -11.46
N LEU A 5 -41.51 -0.50 -10.85
CA LEU A 5 -40.68 0.53 -11.46
C LEU A 5 -39.36 -0.16 -11.81
N THR A 6 -39.27 -0.67 -13.02
CA THR A 6 -38.01 -1.08 -13.63
C THR A 6 -37.20 0.19 -13.81
N LEU A 7 -36.50 0.58 -12.74
CA LEU A 7 -35.47 1.61 -12.82
C LEU A 7 -34.51 1.16 -13.93
N ALA A 8 -34.61 1.79 -15.08
CA ALA A 8 -33.77 1.48 -16.23
C ALA A 8 -32.30 1.42 -15.78
N ARG A 9 -31.62 0.36 -16.18
CA ARG A 9 -30.18 0.20 -15.88
C ARG A 9 -29.45 1.45 -16.37
N PRO A 10 -28.77 2.21 -15.50
CA PRO A 10 -28.18 3.50 -15.87
C PRO A 10 -27.10 3.37 -16.96
N PHE A 11 -26.51 2.18 -17.14
CA PHE A 11 -25.40 1.95 -18.08
C PHE A 11 -25.74 0.97 -19.22
N GLY A 12 -27.00 0.62 -19.43
CA GLY A 12 -27.41 -0.34 -20.47
C GLY A 12 -26.96 -1.80 -20.20
N PRO A 13 -27.01 -2.66 -21.21
CA PRO A 13 -26.52 -4.04 -21.11
C PRO A 13 -24.99 -4.02 -20.91
N ARG A 14 -24.49 -4.94 -20.09
CA ARG A 14 -23.04 -5.09 -19.87
C ARG A 14 -22.36 -5.42 -21.19
N PRO A 15 -21.31 -4.67 -21.60
CA PRO A 15 -20.52 -5.05 -22.75
C PRO A 15 -19.83 -6.40 -22.48
N GLU A 16 -20.15 -7.42 -23.24
CA GLU A 16 -19.47 -8.71 -23.21
C GLU A 16 -18.28 -8.62 -24.16
N LEU A 17 -17.07 -8.70 -23.61
CA LEU A 17 -15.85 -8.79 -24.41
C LEU A 17 -15.64 -10.28 -24.78
N PRO A 18 -15.65 -10.65 -26.06
CA PRO A 18 -15.39 -12.01 -26.45
C PRO A 18 -13.92 -12.34 -26.20
N VAL A 19 -13.67 -13.13 -25.15
CA VAL A 19 -12.35 -13.67 -24.84
C VAL A 19 -12.29 -15.08 -25.43
N SER A 20 -11.67 -15.20 -26.60
CA SER A 20 -11.63 -16.44 -27.38
C SER A 20 -10.51 -17.40 -26.95
N ASP A 21 -9.46 -16.87 -26.34
CA ASP A 21 -8.28 -17.66 -25.96
C ASP A 21 -7.55 -17.07 -24.75
N PRO A 22 -6.72 -17.87 -24.03
CA PRO A 22 -5.97 -17.41 -22.86
C PRO A 22 -5.00 -16.26 -23.12
N GLY A 23 -4.43 -16.17 -24.33
CA GLY A 23 -3.50 -15.10 -24.70
C GLY A 23 -4.23 -13.75 -24.78
N THR A 24 -5.40 -13.72 -25.39
CA THR A 24 -6.27 -12.53 -25.45
C THR A 24 -6.71 -12.11 -24.04
N ALA A 25 -7.07 -13.08 -23.16
CA ALA A 25 -7.38 -12.79 -21.76
C ALA A 25 -6.20 -12.11 -21.05
N LEU A 26 -5.00 -12.67 -21.18
CA LEU A 26 -3.79 -12.14 -20.56
C LEU A 26 -3.47 -10.72 -21.09
N ALA A 27 -3.59 -10.50 -22.41
CA ALA A 27 -3.37 -9.19 -23.00
C ALA A 27 -4.33 -8.14 -22.41
N TRP A 28 -5.63 -8.46 -22.29
CA TRP A 28 -6.61 -7.57 -21.65
C TRP A 28 -6.29 -7.30 -20.19
N ILE A 29 -5.89 -8.31 -19.42
CA ILE A 29 -5.46 -8.14 -18.02
C ILE A 29 -4.27 -7.17 -17.95
N CYS A 30 -3.25 -7.35 -18.79
CA CYS A 30 -2.08 -6.46 -18.81
C CYS A 30 -2.46 -5.02 -19.15
N VAL A 31 -3.33 -4.81 -20.15
CA VAL A 31 -3.82 -3.47 -20.53
C VAL A 31 -4.60 -2.84 -19.39
N LEU A 32 -5.55 -3.56 -18.80
CA LEU A 32 -6.37 -3.04 -17.69
C LEU A 32 -5.52 -2.71 -16.46
N VAL A 33 -4.56 -3.56 -16.11
CA VAL A 33 -3.62 -3.29 -15.02
C VAL A 33 -2.76 -2.07 -15.33
N GLY A 34 -2.23 -1.95 -16.55
CA GLY A 34 -1.41 -0.80 -16.97
C GLY A 34 -2.18 0.51 -16.91
N VAL A 35 -3.41 0.53 -17.43
CA VAL A 35 -4.29 1.70 -17.38
C VAL A 35 -4.70 2.01 -15.93
N GLY A 36 -5.10 1.01 -15.16
CA GLY A 36 -5.46 1.16 -13.75
C GLY A 36 -4.32 1.75 -12.91
N LEU A 37 -3.08 1.27 -13.09
CA LEU A 37 -1.90 1.84 -12.45
C LEU A 37 -1.62 3.28 -12.91
N GLY A 38 -1.89 3.61 -14.19
CA GLY A 38 -1.77 4.99 -14.70
C GLY A 38 -2.74 5.95 -14.03
N LEU A 39 -4.00 5.56 -13.92
CA LEU A 39 -5.03 6.32 -13.22
C LEU A 39 -4.71 6.47 -11.72
N ASN A 40 -4.24 5.39 -11.09
CA ASN A 40 -3.80 5.42 -9.69
C ASN A 40 -2.59 6.33 -9.48
N ALA A 41 -1.63 6.35 -10.41
CA ALA A 41 -0.48 7.26 -10.35
C ALA A 41 -0.91 8.74 -10.46
N LEU A 42 -1.84 9.06 -11.36
CA LEU A 42 -2.43 10.40 -11.48
C LEU A 42 -3.14 10.81 -10.18
N TYR A 43 -3.93 9.91 -9.64
CA TYR A 43 -4.66 10.11 -8.38
C TYR A 43 -3.69 10.36 -7.21
N LEU A 44 -2.72 9.48 -6.99
CA LEU A 44 -1.72 9.60 -5.93
C LEU A 44 -0.85 10.86 -6.08
N TRP A 45 -0.54 11.25 -7.32
CA TRP A 45 0.16 12.49 -7.59
C TRP A 45 -0.64 13.72 -7.17
N GLN A 46 -1.95 13.75 -7.46
CA GLN A 46 -2.82 14.86 -7.07
C GLN A 46 -3.00 14.92 -5.54
N VAL A 47 -3.31 13.80 -4.90
CA VAL A 47 -3.47 13.73 -3.44
C VAL A 47 -2.16 14.08 -2.73
N GLY A 48 -1.04 13.51 -3.17
CA GLY A 48 0.27 13.79 -2.60
C GLY A 48 0.69 15.25 -2.71
N ARG A 49 0.38 15.92 -3.84
CA ARG A 49 0.61 17.37 -3.98
C ARG A 49 -0.19 18.20 -2.98
N ARG A 50 -1.47 17.86 -2.78
CA ARG A 50 -2.34 18.57 -1.82
C ARG A 50 -1.84 18.39 -0.40
N VAL A 51 -1.55 17.17 -0.01
CA VAL A 51 -1.03 16.86 1.34
C VAL A 51 0.28 17.62 1.61
N VAL A 52 1.22 17.65 0.67
CA VAL A 52 2.49 18.39 0.83
C VAL A 52 2.29 19.90 0.87
N SER A 53 1.32 20.45 0.11
CA SER A 53 1.06 21.89 0.11
C SER A 53 0.42 22.40 1.40
N GLU A 54 -0.26 21.54 2.15
CA GLU A 54 -0.93 21.89 3.39
C GLU A 54 -0.06 21.62 4.64
N THR A 55 0.99 20.83 4.50
CA THR A 55 1.94 20.56 5.58
C THR A 55 3.22 21.39 5.38
N GLU A 56 3.64 22.14 6.39
CA GLU A 56 4.89 22.93 6.39
C GLU A 56 6.16 22.04 6.44
N THR A 57 6.03 20.76 6.13
CA THR A 57 7.14 19.81 6.16
C THR A 57 8.03 19.93 4.92
N ALA A 58 9.34 19.91 5.12
CA ALA A 58 10.34 19.95 4.05
C ALA A 58 10.45 18.65 3.25
N VAL A 59 9.29 18.08 2.83
CA VAL A 59 9.22 16.88 1.99
C VAL A 59 9.22 17.30 0.52
N PRO A 60 10.04 16.68 -0.35
CA PRO A 60 10.20 17.11 -1.74
C PRO A 60 8.91 17.02 -2.59
N GLY A 61 7.89 16.32 -2.11
CA GLY A 61 6.61 16.13 -2.81
C GLY A 61 6.71 15.18 -4.01
N PRO A 62 5.58 14.85 -4.64
CA PRO A 62 5.53 13.84 -5.69
C PRO A 62 6.30 14.26 -6.95
N VAL A 63 6.94 13.27 -7.58
CA VAL A 63 7.45 13.39 -8.96
C VAL A 63 6.29 13.51 -9.96
N GLY A 64 6.60 13.86 -11.22
CA GLY A 64 5.57 13.86 -12.27
C GLY A 64 4.86 12.50 -12.42
N PRO A 65 3.59 12.50 -12.88
CA PRO A 65 2.73 11.30 -12.87
C PRO A 65 3.30 10.15 -13.70
N VAL A 66 4.00 10.42 -14.79
CA VAL A 66 4.62 9.39 -15.64
C VAL A 66 5.73 8.64 -14.90
N LYS A 67 6.60 9.37 -14.19
CA LYS A 67 7.67 8.75 -13.40
C LYS A 67 7.11 7.98 -12.21
N LEU A 68 6.06 8.51 -11.59
CA LEU A 68 5.34 7.83 -10.52
C LEU A 68 4.70 6.52 -11.03
N TRP A 69 4.04 6.56 -12.18
CA TRP A 69 3.50 5.37 -12.84
C TRP A 69 4.57 4.30 -13.07
N GLY A 70 5.73 4.69 -13.65
CA GLY A 70 6.85 3.76 -13.85
C GLY A 70 7.36 3.13 -12.56
N ASN A 71 7.43 3.90 -11.47
CA ASN A 71 7.84 3.37 -10.17
C ASN A 71 6.79 2.43 -9.56
N LEU A 72 5.50 2.75 -9.67
CA LEU A 72 4.41 1.87 -9.24
C LEU A 72 4.36 0.57 -10.06
N LEU A 73 4.59 0.67 -11.37
CA LEU A 73 4.66 -0.51 -12.24
C LEU A 73 5.83 -1.44 -11.81
N ARG A 74 7.02 -0.86 -11.56
CA ARG A 74 8.17 -1.64 -11.06
C ARG A 74 7.88 -2.27 -9.70
N LEU A 75 7.22 -1.54 -8.79
CA LEU A 75 6.79 -2.09 -7.50
C LEU A 75 5.83 -3.26 -7.69
N THR A 76 4.82 -3.09 -8.55
CA THR A 76 3.84 -4.14 -8.84
C THR A 76 4.50 -5.40 -9.42
N VAL A 77 5.39 -5.24 -10.40
CA VAL A 77 6.14 -6.35 -10.99
C VAL A 77 7.03 -7.03 -9.93
N LEU A 78 7.70 -6.26 -9.09
CA LEU A 78 8.53 -6.80 -7.99
C LEU A 78 7.70 -7.62 -7.01
N LEU A 79 6.58 -7.07 -6.54
CA LEU A 79 5.69 -7.77 -5.60
C LEU A 79 5.04 -9.00 -6.22
N LEU A 80 4.67 -8.93 -7.49
CA LEU A 80 4.13 -10.06 -8.24
C LEU A 80 5.18 -11.18 -8.40
N ALA A 81 6.42 -10.82 -8.72
CA ALA A 81 7.51 -11.78 -8.80
C ALA A 81 7.76 -12.48 -7.44
N ILE A 82 7.83 -11.71 -6.35
CA ILE A 82 7.96 -12.26 -5.00
C ILE A 82 6.79 -13.18 -4.67
N PHE A 83 5.56 -12.74 -5.00
CA PHE A 83 4.36 -13.54 -4.78
C PHE A 83 4.44 -14.90 -5.51
N PHE A 84 4.78 -14.93 -6.78
CA PHE A 84 4.89 -16.18 -7.52
C PHE A 84 6.03 -17.09 -7.04
N ILE A 85 7.18 -16.51 -6.69
CA ILE A 85 8.32 -17.26 -6.13
C ILE A 85 7.92 -17.97 -4.82
N LEU A 86 7.03 -17.35 -4.01
CA LEU A 86 6.57 -17.95 -2.76
C LEU A 86 5.31 -18.81 -2.94
N ALA A 87 4.37 -18.38 -3.78
CA ALA A 87 3.09 -19.06 -3.96
C ALA A 87 3.22 -20.41 -4.68
N ILE A 88 4.12 -20.53 -5.68
CA ILE A 88 4.28 -21.78 -6.42
C ILE A 88 4.79 -22.90 -5.50
N PRO A 89 5.96 -22.76 -4.81
CA PRO A 89 6.42 -23.82 -3.90
C PRO A 89 5.49 -23.97 -2.69
N GLY A 90 4.86 -22.88 -2.22
CA GLY A 90 3.89 -22.92 -1.13
C GLY A 90 2.65 -23.75 -1.47
N SER A 91 2.11 -23.62 -2.70
CA SER A 91 0.97 -24.41 -3.16
C SER A 91 1.31 -25.90 -3.32
N ILE A 92 2.51 -26.21 -3.81
CA ILE A 92 2.99 -27.60 -3.90
C ILE A 92 3.14 -28.19 -2.49
N ALA A 93 3.75 -27.46 -1.57
CA ALA A 93 3.87 -27.89 -0.17
C ALA A 93 2.51 -28.13 0.47
N LEU A 94 1.53 -27.23 0.26
CA LEU A 94 0.17 -27.36 0.77
C LEU A 94 -0.54 -28.60 0.22
N LEU A 95 -0.35 -28.91 -1.06
CA LEU A 95 -0.88 -30.13 -1.70
C LEU A 95 -0.32 -31.39 -1.07
N ILE A 96 1.02 -31.44 -0.88
CA ILE A 96 1.71 -32.59 -0.27
C ILE A 96 1.27 -32.77 1.19
N LEU A 97 1.25 -31.68 1.98
CA LEU A 97 0.84 -31.73 3.38
C LEU A 97 -0.64 -32.11 3.52
N GLY A 98 -1.50 -31.64 2.63
CA GLY A 98 -2.91 -32.00 2.61
C GLY A 98 -3.16 -33.49 2.33
N ALA A 99 -2.31 -34.09 1.49
CA ALA A 99 -2.37 -35.53 1.23
C ALA A 99 -1.89 -36.38 2.42
N ILE A 100 -1.01 -35.84 3.27
CA ILE A 100 -0.48 -36.55 4.46
C ILE A 100 -1.43 -36.36 5.65
N ALA A 101 -1.78 -35.13 5.98
CA ALA A 101 -2.66 -34.83 7.12
C ALA A 101 -3.28 -33.42 6.97
N ALA A 102 -4.62 -33.37 6.95
CA ALA A 102 -5.37 -32.11 6.83
C ALA A 102 -5.03 -31.09 7.94
N THR A 103 -4.77 -31.56 9.16
CA THR A 103 -4.39 -30.69 10.30
C THR A 103 -3.05 -29.98 10.04
N ILE A 104 -2.06 -30.68 9.47
CA ILE A 104 -0.74 -30.10 9.16
C ILE A 104 -0.89 -29.06 8.03
N ALA A 105 -1.69 -29.38 7.01
CA ALA A 105 -2.01 -28.45 5.93
C ALA A 105 -2.71 -27.18 6.45
N ALA A 106 -3.65 -27.31 7.39
CA ALA A 106 -4.32 -26.17 8.01
C ALA A 106 -3.34 -25.28 8.80
N LEU A 107 -2.44 -25.87 9.58
CA LEU A 107 -1.39 -25.11 10.30
C LEU A 107 -0.45 -24.38 9.34
N PHE A 108 -0.04 -25.04 8.26
CA PHE A 108 0.78 -24.42 7.22
C PHE A 108 0.05 -23.25 6.55
N LEU A 109 -1.24 -23.39 6.25
CA LEU A 109 -2.06 -22.32 5.68
C LEU A 109 -2.18 -21.13 6.64
N MET A 110 -2.39 -21.39 7.94
CA MET A 110 -2.40 -20.33 8.96
C MET A 110 -1.07 -19.58 9.03
N LEU A 111 0.05 -20.31 8.97
CA LEU A 111 1.38 -19.71 8.95
C LEU A 111 1.59 -18.86 7.69
N ALA A 112 1.20 -19.39 6.52
CA ALA A 112 1.28 -18.67 5.25
C ALA A 112 0.44 -17.38 5.28
N LEU A 113 -0.79 -17.46 5.80
CA LEU A 113 -1.67 -16.30 5.96
C LEU A 113 -1.08 -15.27 6.92
N SER A 114 -0.52 -15.70 8.05
CA SER A 114 0.18 -14.84 9.00
C SER A 114 1.38 -14.13 8.35
N LEU A 115 2.13 -14.84 7.50
CA LEU A 115 3.24 -14.26 6.74
C LEU A 115 2.76 -13.18 5.76
N VAL A 116 1.63 -13.42 5.08
CA VAL A 116 1.02 -12.42 4.18
C VAL A 116 0.62 -11.17 4.95
N PHE A 117 -0.03 -11.29 6.11
CA PHE A 117 -0.35 -10.14 6.96
C PHE A 117 0.90 -9.41 7.44
N PHE A 118 1.93 -10.14 7.85
CA PHE A 118 3.21 -9.56 8.24
C PHE A 118 3.83 -8.74 7.10
N VAL A 119 3.82 -9.26 5.87
CA VAL A 119 4.33 -8.55 4.69
C VAL A 119 3.50 -7.30 4.41
N ILE A 120 2.17 -7.39 4.38
CA ILE A 120 1.27 -6.24 4.15
C ILE A 120 1.54 -5.14 5.18
N PHE A 121 1.67 -5.51 6.45
CA PHE A 121 1.99 -4.58 7.54
C PHE A 121 3.28 -3.81 7.30
N HIS A 122 4.34 -4.51 6.84
CA HIS A 122 5.63 -3.88 6.57
C HIS A 122 5.68 -3.08 5.25
N LEU A 123 4.70 -3.28 4.36
CA LEU A 123 4.62 -2.59 3.07
C LEU A 123 3.78 -1.29 3.10
N VAL A 124 3.09 -1.01 4.20
CA VAL A 124 2.12 0.10 4.28
C VAL A 124 2.73 1.45 3.93
N TYR A 125 4.00 1.68 4.25
CA TYR A 125 4.72 2.93 3.96
C TYR A 125 5.46 2.95 2.62
N THR A 126 5.47 1.86 1.86
CA THR A 126 6.19 1.78 0.58
C THR A 126 5.64 2.77 -0.45
N VAL A 127 4.32 2.81 -0.62
CA VAL A 127 3.67 3.73 -1.56
C VAL A 127 3.87 5.19 -1.14
N PRO A 128 3.64 5.60 0.12
CA PRO A 128 4.00 6.93 0.62
C PRO A 128 5.46 7.32 0.34
N GLY A 129 6.43 6.42 0.57
CA GLY A 129 7.84 6.68 0.29
C GLY A 129 8.13 6.97 -1.19
N ILE A 130 7.52 6.22 -2.10
CA ILE A 130 7.62 6.47 -3.55
C ILE A 130 6.99 7.83 -3.92
N VAL A 131 5.81 8.13 -3.36
CA VAL A 131 5.04 9.34 -3.70
C VAL A 131 5.73 10.58 -3.16
N GLN A 132 6.10 10.60 -1.88
CA GLN A 132 6.54 11.82 -1.19
C GLN A 132 8.05 12.04 -1.22
N LEU A 133 8.85 10.98 -1.08
CA LEU A 133 10.32 11.05 -1.05
C LEU A 133 10.96 10.77 -2.41
N ARG A 134 10.18 10.51 -3.46
CA ARG A 134 10.69 10.21 -4.80
C ARG A 134 11.61 8.98 -4.86
N GLN A 135 11.49 8.09 -3.90
CA GLN A 135 12.36 6.93 -3.77
C GLN A 135 12.10 5.88 -4.87
N PRO A 136 13.14 5.16 -5.31
CA PRO A 136 12.94 3.97 -6.11
C PRO A 136 12.23 2.88 -5.29
N PRO A 137 11.48 1.96 -5.92
CA PRO A 137 10.64 0.98 -5.22
C PRO A 137 11.38 0.14 -4.18
N LEU A 138 12.60 -0.29 -4.47
CA LEU A 138 13.38 -1.13 -3.57
C LEU A 138 13.84 -0.40 -2.31
N GLN A 139 14.22 0.87 -2.45
CA GLN A 139 14.56 1.72 -1.30
C GLN A 139 13.32 2.01 -0.46
N ALA A 140 12.20 2.39 -1.10
CA ALA A 140 10.94 2.63 -0.40
C ALA A 140 10.46 1.40 0.37
N LEU A 141 10.66 0.20 -0.19
CA LEU A 141 10.35 -1.07 0.47
C LEU A 141 11.21 -1.27 1.74
N ARG A 142 12.53 -1.05 1.63
CA ARG A 142 13.45 -1.16 2.77
C ARG A 142 13.10 -0.16 3.87
N ASP A 143 12.87 1.08 3.51
CA ASP A 143 12.57 2.15 4.46
C ASP A 143 11.20 1.93 5.11
N SER A 144 10.24 1.38 4.39
CA SER A 144 8.94 0.97 4.94
C SER A 144 9.09 -0.08 6.04
N ILE A 145 9.95 -1.09 5.83
CA ILE A 145 10.23 -2.12 6.85
C ILE A 145 10.88 -1.51 8.10
N ILE A 146 11.82 -0.59 7.91
CA ILE A 146 12.49 0.09 9.03
C ILE A 146 11.48 0.93 9.81
N LEU A 147 10.68 1.74 9.13
CA LEU A 147 9.70 2.62 9.74
C LEU A 147 8.63 1.85 10.53
N ALA A 148 8.13 0.74 9.96
CA ALA A 148 7.15 -0.12 10.63
C ALA A 148 7.73 -0.77 11.91
N ARG A 149 9.05 -1.00 11.97
CA ARG A 149 9.72 -1.55 13.16
C ARG A 149 10.01 -0.51 14.24
N VAL A 150 10.20 0.75 13.86
CA VAL A 150 10.47 1.84 14.82
C VAL A 150 9.24 2.16 15.66
N ASP A 151 8.05 2.14 15.04
CA ASP A 151 6.78 2.34 15.77
C ASP A 151 5.77 1.26 15.39
N PRO A 152 5.90 0.07 15.93
CA PRO A 152 5.01 -1.05 15.61
C PRO A 152 3.58 -0.80 16.10
N LEU A 153 3.40 -0.11 17.23
CA LEU A 153 2.09 0.15 17.81
C LEU A 153 1.29 1.17 16.99
N GLY A 154 1.92 2.28 16.60
CA GLY A 154 1.31 3.29 15.74
C GLY A 154 1.00 2.72 14.35
N THR A 155 1.91 1.93 13.76
CA THR A 155 1.67 1.26 12.48
C THR A 155 0.52 0.25 12.58
N THR A 156 0.44 -0.53 13.66
CA THR A 156 -0.65 -1.49 13.88
C THR A 156 -1.99 -0.78 14.00
N SER A 157 -2.05 0.30 14.78
CA SER A 157 -3.30 1.07 14.95
C SER A 157 -3.76 1.69 13.64
N LEU A 158 -2.84 2.23 12.83
CA LEU A 158 -3.15 2.75 11.50
C LEU A 158 -3.71 1.66 10.59
N VAL A 159 -3.00 0.53 10.46
CA VAL A 159 -3.42 -0.58 9.60
C VAL A 159 -4.76 -1.14 10.03
N LEU A 160 -4.97 -1.31 11.33
CA LEU A 160 -6.24 -1.79 11.88
C LEU A 160 -7.39 -0.81 11.59
N ALA A 161 -7.17 0.49 11.81
CA ALA A 161 -8.17 1.52 11.50
C ALA A 161 -8.51 1.54 10.01
N LEU A 162 -7.50 1.51 9.13
CA LEU A 162 -7.70 1.44 7.68
C LEU A 162 -8.50 0.19 7.27
N LEU A 163 -8.18 -0.97 7.86
CA LEU A 163 -8.86 -2.22 7.57
C LEU A 163 -10.32 -2.19 8.04
N VAL A 164 -10.58 -1.76 9.27
CA VAL A 164 -11.94 -1.69 9.83
C VAL A 164 -12.80 -0.72 9.03
N ILE A 165 -12.29 0.48 8.74
CA ILE A 165 -13.03 1.48 7.97
C ILE A 165 -13.26 1.00 6.54
N SER A 166 -12.23 0.49 5.87
CA SER A 166 -12.32 0.01 4.48
C SER A 166 -13.31 -1.16 4.35
N GLN A 167 -13.22 -2.17 5.23
CA GLN A 167 -14.11 -3.34 5.18
C GLN A 167 -15.53 -3.00 5.63
N GLY A 168 -15.68 -2.18 6.69
CA GLY A 168 -16.99 -1.74 7.16
C GLY A 168 -17.75 -0.96 6.08
N LEU A 169 -17.09 -0.04 5.40
CA LEU A 169 -17.68 0.73 4.32
C LEU A 169 -17.91 -0.11 3.06
N ASN A 170 -17.00 -1.02 2.73
CA ASN A 170 -17.22 -1.94 1.61
C ASN A 170 -18.50 -2.75 1.79
N PHE A 171 -18.77 -3.21 3.01
CA PHE A 171 -20.03 -3.90 3.32
C PHE A 171 -21.25 -3.00 3.06
N ILE A 172 -21.21 -1.73 3.48
CA ILE A 172 -22.32 -0.78 3.24
C ILE A 172 -22.57 -0.54 1.75
N TRP A 173 -21.50 -0.43 0.95
CA TRP A 173 -21.60 -0.20 -0.48
C TRP A 173 -22.07 -1.41 -1.29
N THR A 174 -21.99 -2.62 -0.74
CA THR A 174 -22.49 -3.83 -1.37
C THR A 174 -23.95 -4.15 -1.07
N LEU A 175 -24.59 -3.40 -0.13
CA LEU A 175 -26.01 -3.59 0.21
C LEU A 175 -26.99 -3.21 -0.91
N PRO A 176 -26.77 -2.12 -1.70
CA PRO A 176 -27.68 -1.76 -2.78
C PRO A 176 -27.64 -2.75 -3.93
N ASP A 177 -28.81 -2.97 -4.56
CA ASP A 177 -28.88 -3.76 -5.79
C ASP A 177 -28.02 -3.11 -6.88
N PRO A 178 -27.07 -3.87 -7.49
CA PRO A 178 -26.16 -3.34 -8.53
C PRO A 178 -26.86 -2.81 -9.78
N ALA A 179 -28.14 -3.08 -9.96
CA ALA A 179 -28.93 -2.55 -11.08
C ALA A 179 -29.58 -1.18 -10.79
N THR A 180 -29.36 -0.57 -9.63
CA THR A 180 -30.01 0.68 -9.21
C THR A 180 -29.07 1.87 -9.23
N TRP A 181 -29.65 3.09 -9.23
CA TRP A 181 -28.91 4.35 -9.07
C TRP A 181 -28.15 4.45 -7.73
N ALA A 182 -28.55 3.66 -6.74
CA ALA A 182 -27.84 3.58 -5.47
C ALA A 182 -26.38 3.09 -5.64
N THR A 183 -26.08 2.30 -6.68
CA THR A 183 -24.73 1.90 -7.05
C THR A 183 -23.84 3.10 -7.39
N VAL A 184 -24.38 4.12 -8.07
CA VAL A 184 -23.62 5.36 -8.39
C VAL A 184 -23.24 6.10 -7.13
N VAL A 185 -24.18 6.21 -6.18
CA VAL A 185 -23.93 6.80 -4.86
C VAL A 185 -22.87 6.00 -4.09
N GLY A 186 -22.96 4.67 -4.14
CA GLY A 186 -21.97 3.77 -3.55
C GLY A 186 -20.57 3.97 -4.12
N ILE A 187 -20.44 4.07 -5.45
CA ILE A 187 -19.16 4.33 -6.12
C ILE A 187 -18.58 5.68 -5.68
N ALA A 188 -19.41 6.75 -5.67
CA ALA A 188 -18.98 8.07 -5.24
C ALA A 188 -18.55 8.09 -3.78
N GLY A 189 -19.34 7.48 -2.88
CA GLY A 189 -19.00 7.35 -1.47
C GLY A 189 -17.72 6.58 -1.24
N HIS A 190 -17.55 5.45 -1.94
CA HIS A 190 -16.30 4.67 -1.88
C HIS A 190 -15.08 5.50 -2.34
N ALA A 191 -15.22 6.27 -3.42
CA ALA A 191 -14.14 7.13 -3.92
C ALA A 191 -13.73 8.20 -2.89
N ILE A 192 -14.69 8.86 -2.24
CA ILE A 192 -14.45 9.89 -1.21
C ILE A 192 -13.70 9.28 -0.02
N VAL A 193 -14.20 8.16 0.50
CA VAL A 193 -13.58 7.51 1.66
C VAL A 193 -12.21 6.96 1.33
N SER A 194 -12.03 6.30 0.19
CA SER A 194 -10.72 5.82 -0.24
C SER A 194 -9.71 6.97 -0.38
N THR A 195 -10.17 8.15 -0.82
CA THR A 195 -9.33 9.35 -0.89
C THR A 195 -8.92 9.83 0.49
N ALA A 196 -9.86 9.89 1.43
CA ALA A 196 -9.57 10.27 2.81
C ALA A 196 -8.59 9.30 3.48
N LEU A 197 -8.79 7.99 3.32
CA LEU A 197 -7.88 6.97 3.84
C LEU A 197 -6.49 7.07 3.23
N THR A 198 -6.39 7.30 1.92
CA THR A 198 -5.10 7.50 1.24
C THR A 198 -4.38 8.75 1.77
N ALA A 199 -5.09 9.87 1.92
CA ALA A 199 -4.53 11.09 2.49
C ALA A 199 -4.06 10.87 3.93
N THR A 200 -4.83 10.16 4.75
CA THR A 200 -4.46 9.79 6.13
C THR A 200 -3.14 9.04 6.18
N VAL A 201 -2.94 8.03 5.31
CA VAL A 201 -1.67 7.28 5.25
C VAL A 201 -0.51 8.19 4.87
N LEU A 202 -0.70 9.11 3.92
CA LEU A 202 0.34 10.05 3.50
C LEU A 202 0.72 11.04 4.62
N VAL A 203 -0.27 11.59 5.34
CA VAL A 203 -0.05 12.49 6.48
C VAL A 203 0.67 11.75 7.62
N PHE A 204 0.16 10.59 7.99
CA PHE A 204 0.77 9.77 9.05
C PHE A 204 2.23 9.42 8.72
N TYR A 205 2.53 9.09 7.47
CA TYR A 205 3.89 8.85 7.03
C TYR A 205 4.79 10.08 7.20
N GLN A 206 4.32 11.29 6.89
CA GLN A 206 5.06 12.54 7.10
C GLN A 206 5.35 12.79 8.58
N GLU A 207 4.36 12.61 9.45
CA GLU A 207 4.54 12.77 10.89
C GLU A 207 5.63 11.84 11.42
N ARG A 208 5.65 10.58 10.97
CA ARG A 208 6.69 9.61 11.35
C ARG A 208 8.07 9.98 10.84
N LEU A 209 8.18 10.52 9.64
CA LEU A 209 9.45 11.01 9.11
C LEU A 209 10.00 12.18 9.96
N VAL A 210 9.15 13.13 10.33
CA VAL A 210 9.55 14.26 11.18
C VAL A 210 10.01 13.78 12.55
N GLN A 211 9.30 12.84 13.17
CA GLN A 211 9.69 12.24 14.43
C GLN A 211 11.06 11.57 14.35
N LEU A 212 11.31 10.76 13.30
CA LEU A 212 12.61 10.12 13.10
C LEU A 212 13.74 11.13 12.93
N GLN A 213 13.53 12.19 12.14
CA GLN A 213 14.52 13.24 11.93
C GLN A 213 14.82 13.97 13.24
N THR A 214 13.81 14.22 14.07
CA THR A 214 13.98 14.88 15.36
C THR A 214 14.79 14.00 16.32
N LEU A 215 14.48 12.70 16.38
CA LEU A 215 15.22 11.74 17.20
C LEU A 215 16.69 11.62 16.73
N GLN A 216 16.91 11.57 15.43
CA GLN A 216 18.25 11.50 14.85
C GLN A 216 19.07 12.74 15.17
N ARG A 217 18.50 13.94 15.05
CA ARG A 217 19.18 15.21 15.43
C ARG A 217 19.51 15.23 16.92
N ALA A 218 18.58 14.81 17.78
CA ALA A 218 18.83 14.74 19.22
C ALA A 218 19.96 13.75 19.57
N TYR A 219 20.00 12.60 18.91
CA TYR A 219 21.07 11.62 19.08
C TYR A 219 22.43 12.15 18.62
N THR A 220 22.49 12.82 17.45
CA THR A 220 23.72 13.43 16.94
C THR A 220 24.25 14.49 17.90
N ALA A 221 23.38 15.38 18.39
CA ALA A 221 23.75 16.43 19.34
C ALA A 221 24.27 15.89 20.68
N LEU A 222 23.82 14.70 21.11
CA LEU A 222 24.34 14.04 22.32
C LEU A 222 25.67 13.31 22.09
N SER A 223 25.92 12.85 20.86
CA SER A 223 27.13 12.08 20.54
C SER A 223 28.34 12.96 20.19
N GLU A 224 28.14 14.15 19.64
CA GLU A 224 29.22 15.09 19.29
C GLU A 224 30.14 15.44 20.49
N PRO A 225 29.65 15.87 21.65
CA PRO A 225 30.53 16.20 22.78
C PRO A 225 31.30 15.00 23.35
N ALA A 226 30.74 13.79 23.22
CA ALA A 226 31.43 12.58 23.65
C ALA A 226 32.59 12.21 22.70
N GLN A 227 32.44 12.45 21.42
CA GLN A 227 33.49 12.22 20.42
C GLN A 227 34.60 13.23 20.54
N ASP A 228 34.27 14.51 20.75
CA ASP A 228 35.24 15.58 20.96
C ASP A 228 36.09 15.35 22.24
N ALA A 229 35.45 14.91 23.32
CA ALA A 229 36.14 14.56 24.55
C ALA A 229 37.05 13.32 24.37
N ALA A 230 36.65 12.33 23.61
CA ALA A 230 37.45 11.14 23.32
C ALA A 230 38.66 11.50 22.42
N GLN A 231 38.49 12.38 21.45
CA GLN A 231 39.59 12.86 20.60
C GLN A 231 40.59 13.70 21.37
N ALA A 232 40.12 14.58 22.24
CA ALA A 232 40.98 15.37 23.13
C ALA A 232 41.80 14.49 24.07
N ALA A 233 41.21 13.45 24.63
CA ALA A 233 41.91 12.46 25.48
C ALA A 233 42.98 11.68 24.72
N HIS A 234 42.75 11.33 23.46
CA HIS A 234 43.74 10.64 22.62
C HIS A 234 44.92 11.57 22.24
N SER A 235 44.64 12.81 21.94
CA SER A 235 45.71 13.78 21.59
C SER A 235 46.65 14.10 22.75
N HIS A 236 46.18 14.00 23.99
CA HIS A 236 47.00 14.17 25.20
C HIS A 236 47.77 12.90 25.61
N ALA A 237 47.43 11.72 25.11
CA ALA A 237 48.16 10.48 25.38
C ALA A 237 49.36 10.27 24.46
N ASP A 238 49.41 10.97 23.33
CA ASP A 238 50.48 10.86 22.32
C ASP A 238 51.58 11.95 22.47
N THR A 239 51.51 12.81 23.48
CA THR A 239 52.51 13.81 23.85
C THR A 239 53.24 13.43 25.13
#